data_030156fa0f7dbb124561cc01ca78c4d2
#
_entry.id   030156fa0f7dbb124561cc01ca78c4d2
#
_cell.length_a   1.000
_cell.length_b   1.000
_cell.length_c   1.000
_cell.angle_alpha   90.00
_cell.angle_beta   90.00
_cell.angle_gamma   90.00
#
_symmetry.space_group_name_H-M   'P 1'
#
loop_
_entity.id
_entity.type
_entity.pdbx_description
1 polymer ?
#
loop_
_entity_poly.entity_id
_entity_poly.type
_entity_poly.pdbx_seq_one_letter_code
_entity_poly.pdbx_strand_id
1 'polypeptide(L)'
;MKREGFGLQWADLSRFRGELMGFAMIVILLFHVGGQRHDTLAYCLSRCGNVGVDIFLFLSGIGMWFAWSKQPKLADFYFRRYIRVYPAWFIIACLYFIPFLISGKMSLFDSILNILFYHDFWTVYNELHFWYIPAIMTLYTIAPAYMTLLCRSRSWCWLPVLAMLFCVLMRYDSTLYSNLRHIEIFISRIPIFLIGVNVGSWVKEQRTARSESWIVVLLMLVLSAWVCVNFESGLRNKFPLFLERMVYIPLCVSLSLVLSHLFSVAPMFVRNAFSFVGTLSLEFYLIHVEFVLKYIKPLHLGYFPTALLTLVITLPIAWLLHKLLSPLDKAKLIFKR
;
A
#
# COMPACT_ATOMS: atom_id res chain seq x y z
N MET A 1 -4.04 18.81 -34.27
CA MET A 1 -3.39 18.24 -33.06
C MET A 1 -2.94 19.41 -32.17
N LYS A 2 -3.71 19.76 -31.15
CA LYS A 2 -3.26 20.69 -30.12
C LYS A 2 -2.09 20.01 -29.40
N ARG A 3 -0.92 20.63 -29.39
CA ARG A 3 0.15 20.27 -28.45
C ARG A 3 -0.45 20.37 -27.05
N GLU A 4 -0.84 19.23 -26.47
CA GLU A 4 -1.13 19.18 -25.04
C GLU A 4 0.16 19.59 -24.35
N GLY A 5 0.10 20.75 -23.69
CA GLY A 5 1.26 21.34 -23.04
C GLY A 5 1.87 20.37 -22.03
N PHE A 6 3.16 20.47 -21.79
CA PHE A 6 3.99 19.70 -20.85
C PHE A 6 3.55 19.85 -19.38
N GLY A 7 2.22 20.02 -19.16
CA GLY A 7 1.60 20.23 -17.86
C GLY A 7 1.47 18.91 -17.07
N LEU A 8 1.59 19.02 -15.75
CA LEU A 8 1.37 17.91 -14.83
C LEU A 8 -0.10 17.48 -14.86
N GLN A 9 -0.39 16.24 -15.25
CA GLN A 9 -1.74 15.69 -15.33
C GLN A 9 -2.04 14.80 -14.11
N TRP A 10 -2.91 15.27 -13.21
CA TRP A 10 -3.34 14.48 -12.06
C TRP A 10 -4.09 13.19 -12.45
N ALA A 11 -4.77 13.21 -13.60
CA ALA A 11 -5.51 12.08 -14.13
C ALA A 11 -4.63 10.84 -14.40
N ASP A 12 -3.33 11.04 -14.67
CA ASP A 12 -2.39 9.95 -14.95
C ASP A 12 -2.21 9.01 -13.76
N LEU A 13 -2.37 9.49 -12.51
CA LEU A 13 -2.37 8.64 -11.32
C LEU A 13 -3.48 7.56 -11.36
N SER A 14 -4.63 7.88 -11.95
CA SER A 14 -5.71 6.91 -12.13
C SER A 14 -5.56 6.10 -13.42
N ARG A 15 -5.08 6.72 -14.49
CA ARG A 15 -4.88 6.10 -15.80
C ARG A 15 -3.84 4.99 -15.74
N PHE A 16 -2.72 5.22 -15.06
CA PHE A 16 -1.60 4.27 -14.90
C PHE A 16 -1.58 3.61 -13.51
N ARG A 17 -2.75 3.52 -12.89
CA ARG A 17 -2.86 2.93 -11.56
C ARG A 17 -2.34 1.50 -11.48
N GLY A 18 -2.62 0.68 -12.49
CA GLY A 18 -2.17 -0.72 -12.55
C GLY A 18 -0.65 -0.80 -12.57
N GLU A 19 0.00 0.01 -13.39
CA GLU A 19 1.44 0.09 -13.53
C GLU A 19 2.10 0.59 -12.23
N LEU A 20 1.53 1.61 -11.60
CA LEU A 20 1.99 2.13 -10.30
C LEU A 20 1.87 1.07 -9.19
N MET A 21 0.79 0.30 -9.17
CA MET A 21 0.63 -0.80 -8.21
C MET A 21 1.62 -1.93 -8.48
N GLY A 22 1.93 -2.22 -9.75
CA GLY A 22 2.97 -3.18 -10.13
C GLY A 22 4.36 -2.75 -9.68
N PHE A 23 4.71 -1.50 -9.92
CA PHE A 23 5.95 -0.92 -9.40
C PHE A 23 6.01 -1.01 -7.87
N ALA A 24 4.95 -0.59 -7.18
CA ALA A 24 4.86 -0.65 -5.73
C ALA A 24 5.06 -2.07 -5.20
N MET A 25 4.50 -3.10 -5.86
CA MET A 25 4.68 -4.49 -5.44
C MET A 25 6.12 -4.97 -5.61
N ILE A 26 6.77 -4.60 -6.71
CA ILE A 26 8.17 -4.96 -6.96
C ILE A 26 9.08 -4.34 -5.90
N VAL A 27 8.92 -3.06 -5.57
CA VAL A 27 9.77 -2.42 -4.53
C VAL A 27 9.49 -2.97 -3.14
N ILE A 28 8.24 -3.40 -2.83
CA ILE A 28 7.90 -4.12 -1.59
C ILE A 28 8.62 -5.48 -1.54
N LEU A 29 8.63 -6.22 -2.63
CA LEU A 29 9.39 -7.48 -2.71
C LEU A 29 10.87 -7.23 -2.42
N LEU A 30 11.48 -6.25 -3.09
CA LEU A 30 12.88 -5.88 -2.87
C LEU A 30 13.16 -5.47 -1.43
N PHE A 31 12.24 -4.77 -0.78
CA PHE A 31 12.30 -4.44 0.63
C PHE A 31 12.31 -5.68 1.54
N HIS A 32 11.43 -6.66 1.27
CA HIS A 32 11.32 -7.87 2.10
C HIS A 32 12.48 -8.85 1.89
N VAL A 33 13.04 -8.92 0.68
CA VAL A 33 14.28 -9.68 0.44
C VAL A 33 15.39 -9.16 1.35
N GLY A 34 15.52 -7.86 1.52
CA GLY A 34 16.50 -7.20 2.36
C GLY A 34 17.90 -7.24 1.71
N GLY A 35 18.58 -6.10 1.68
CA GLY A 35 19.99 -6.02 1.26
C GLY A 35 20.93 -6.46 2.37
N GLN A 36 22.13 -6.94 2.03
CA GLN A 36 23.22 -7.13 3.00
C GLN A 36 23.82 -5.75 3.36
N ARG A 37 24.15 -5.57 4.62
CA ARG A 37 24.65 -4.29 5.15
C ARG A 37 26.00 -3.84 4.55
N HIS A 38 26.69 -4.74 3.84
CA HIS A 38 27.95 -4.46 3.17
C HIS A 38 27.79 -3.72 1.84
N ASP A 39 26.60 -3.83 1.18
CA ASP A 39 26.24 -3.12 -0.05
C ASP A 39 25.42 -1.88 0.32
N THR A 40 26.08 -0.81 0.71
CA THR A 40 25.43 0.38 1.29
C THR A 40 24.33 0.93 0.38
N LEU A 41 24.56 1.02 -0.93
CA LEU A 41 23.57 1.54 -1.87
C LEU A 41 22.41 0.54 -2.09
N ALA A 42 22.71 -0.73 -2.34
CA ALA A 42 21.69 -1.76 -2.53
C ALA A 42 20.85 -1.95 -1.26
N TYR A 43 21.47 -1.88 -0.09
CA TYR A 43 20.78 -1.88 1.19
C TYR A 43 19.82 -0.71 1.33
N CYS A 44 20.28 0.53 1.11
CA CYS A 44 19.44 1.72 1.23
C CYS A 44 18.28 1.70 0.23
N LEU A 45 18.54 1.33 -1.03
CA LEU A 45 17.51 1.21 -2.07
C LEU A 45 16.48 0.13 -1.71
N SER A 46 16.93 -1.02 -1.19
CA SER A 46 16.01 -2.06 -0.74
C SER A 46 15.11 -1.57 0.39
N ARG A 47 15.67 -0.83 1.35
CA ARG A 47 14.90 -0.26 2.47
C ARG A 47 13.92 0.82 2.03
N CYS A 48 14.30 1.67 1.06
CA CYS A 48 13.40 2.65 0.45
C CYS A 48 12.19 2.00 -0.27
N GLY A 49 12.27 0.71 -0.62
CA GLY A 49 11.14 -0.05 -1.17
C GLY A 49 9.89 -0.07 -0.28
N ASN A 50 10.03 0.29 0.98
CA ASN A 50 8.92 0.54 1.91
C ASN A 50 7.92 1.59 1.38
N VAL A 51 8.34 2.52 0.52
CA VAL A 51 7.46 3.49 -0.17
C VAL A 51 6.34 2.80 -0.98
N GLY A 52 6.55 1.56 -1.41
CA GLY A 52 5.54 0.79 -2.15
C GLY A 52 4.22 0.64 -1.39
N VAL A 53 4.27 0.43 -0.06
CA VAL A 53 3.06 0.37 0.76
C VAL A 53 2.34 1.73 0.80
N ASP A 54 3.11 2.81 0.87
CA ASP A 54 2.55 4.17 0.87
C ASP A 54 1.90 4.49 -0.48
N ILE A 55 2.49 4.03 -1.60
CA ILE A 55 1.88 4.13 -2.94
C ILE A 55 0.56 3.35 -2.99
N PHE A 56 0.49 2.13 -2.44
CA PHE A 56 -0.76 1.37 -2.37
C PHE A 56 -1.84 2.12 -1.60
N LEU A 57 -1.51 2.69 -0.45
CA LEU A 57 -2.46 3.44 0.38
C LEU A 57 -2.89 4.74 -0.29
N PHE A 58 -1.96 5.48 -0.89
CA PHE A 58 -2.24 6.70 -1.63
C PHE A 58 -3.20 6.45 -2.79
N LEU A 59 -2.89 5.48 -3.65
CA LEU A 59 -3.74 5.09 -4.78
C LEU A 59 -5.10 4.52 -4.33
N SER A 60 -5.13 3.84 -3.18
CA SER A 60 -6.38 3.37 -2.59
C SER A 60 -7.25 4.54 -2.13
N GLY A 61 -6.65 5.55 -1.48
CA GLY A 61 -7.34 6.78 -1.12
C GLY A 61 -7.95 7.49 -2.33
N ILE A 62 -7.19 7.66 -3.42
CA ILE A 62 -7.71 8.21 -4.70
C ILE A 62 -8.90 7.37 -5.18
N GLY A 63 -8.78 6.05 -5.15
CA GLY A 63 -9.83 5.12 -5.58
C GLY A 63 -11.12 5.20 -4.75
N MET A 64 -11.04 5.63 -3.48
CA MET A 64 -12.23 5.85 -2.64
C MET A 64 -13.07 7.00 -3.18
N TRP A 65 -12.44 8.10 -3.60
CA TRP A 65 -13.15 9.23 -4.19
C TRP A 65 -13.97 8.83 -5.41
N PHE A 66 -13.39 8.06 -6.33
CA PHE A 66 -14.10 7.57 -7.52
C PHE A 66 -15.27 6.65 -7.18
N ALA A 67 -15.17 5.88 -6.11
CA ALA A 67 -16.24 4.99 -5.69
C ALA A 67 -17.38 5.75 -5.01
N TRP A 68 -17.05 6.69 -4.14
CA TRP A 68 -18.01 7.46 -3.36
C TRP A 68 -18.76 8.47 -4.20
N SER A 69 -18.09 9.10 -5.15
CA SER A 69 -18.70 10.10 -6.03
C SER A 69 -19.80 9.55 -6.97
N LYS A 70 -19.97 8.22 -7.02
CA LYS A 70 -21.10 7.56 -7.68
C LYS A 70 -22.35 7.47 -6.78
N GLN A 71 -22.30 8.07 -5.59
CA GLN A 71 -23.34 8.05 -4.58
C GLN A 71 -23.90 6.64 -4.30
N PRO A 72 -23.04 5.64 -4.04
CA PRO A 72 -23.50 4.30 -3.76
C PRO A 72 -24.22 4.24 -2.41
N LYS A 73 -25.16 3.29 -2.26
CA LYS A 73 -25.62 2.89 -0.92
C LYS A 73 -24.41 2.39 -0.13
N LEU A 74 -24.36 2.67 1.17
CA LEU A 74 -23.24 2.26 2.05
C LEU A 74 -22.97 0.75 1.97
N ALA A 75 -24.03 -0.07 1.98
CA ALA A 75 -23.91 -1.52 1.85
C ALA A 75 -23.20 -1.92 0.55
N ASP A 76 -23.56 -1.32 -0.57
CA ASP A 76 -22.96 -1.59 -1.88
C ASP A 76 -21.50 -1.12 -1.95
N PHE A 77 -21.19 0.00 -1.28
CA PHE A 77 -19.84 0.49 -1.18
C PHE A 77 -18.95 -0.51 -0.43
N TYR A 78 -19.36 -0.94 0.77
CA TYR A 78 -18.63 -1.88 1.59
C TYR A 78 -18.52 -3.25 0.90
N PHE A 79 -19.61 -3.79 0.40
CA PHE A 79 -19.60 -5.07 -0.30
C PHE A 79 -18.56 -5.10 -1.43
N ARG A 80 -18.53 -4.06 -2.30
CA ARG A 80 -17.56 -3.98 -3.40
C ARG A 80 -16.10 -3.84 -2.94
N ARG A 81 -15.85 -3.33 -1.74
CA ARG A 81 -14.52 -3.20 -1.19
C ARG A 81 -14.05 -4.48 -0.50
N TYR A 82 -14.90 -5.03 0.33
CA TYR A 82 -14.56 -6.23 1.07
C TYR A 82 -14.45 -7.46 0.19
N ILE A 83 -15.35 -7.66 -0.79
CA ILE A 83 -15.28 -8.80 -1.70
C ILE A 83 -14.01 -8.80 -2.57
N ARG A 84 -13.32 -7.68 -2.71
CA ARG A 84 -12.06 -7.61 -3.44
C ARG A 84 -10.86 -8.08 -2.60
N VAL A 85 -10.93 -7.95 -1.28
CA VAL A 85 -9.80 -8.21 -0.38
C VAL A 85 -10.04 -9.47 0.43
N TYR A 86 -11.22 -9.60 1.00
CA TYR A 86 -11.51 -10.61 2.01
C TYR A 86 -11.43 -12.07 1.50
N PRO A 87 -11.91 -12.44 0.30
CA PRO A 87 -11.81 -13.82 -0.16
C PRO A 87 -10.36 -14.31 -0.31
N ALA A 88 -9.45 -13.46 -0.83
CA ALA A 88 -8.03 -13.79 -0.93
C ALA A 88 -7.41 -13.93 0.45
N TRP A 89 -7.71 -12.98 1.34
CA TRP A 89 -7.30 -13.07 2.75
C TRP A 89 -7.78 -14.35 3.41
N PHE A 90 -9.06 -14.68 3.31
CA PHE A 90 -9.65 -15.85 3.97
C PHE A 90 -8.96 -17.15 3.58
N ILE A 91 -8.70 -17.37 2.28
CA ILE A 91 -7.98 -18.57 1.81
C ILE A 91 -6.57 -18.60 2.39
N ILE A 92 -5.84 -17.50 2.30
CA ILE A 92 -4.45 -17.44 2.80
C ILE A 92 -4.40 -17.56 4.32
N ALA A 93 -5.34 -16.95 5.04
CA ALA A 93 -5.44 -17.07 6.49
C ALA A 93 -5.73 -18.51 6.92
N CYS A 94 -6.63 -19.21 6.22
CA CYS A 94 -6.85 -20.64 6.46
C CYS A 94 -5.57 -21.45 6.25
N LEU A 95 -4.87 -21.24 5.15
CA LEU A 95 -3.61 -21.94 4.84
C LEU A 95 -2.52 -21.64 5.87
N TYR A 96 -2.51 -20.43 6.45
CA TYR A 96 -1.53 -20.02 7.43
C TYR A 96 -1.86 -20.48 8.86
N PHE A 97 -3.10 -20.27 9.35
CA PHE A 97 -3.47 -20.49 10.74
C PHE A 97 -3.91 -21.92 11.06
N ILE A 98 -4.53 -22.67 10.11
CA ILE A 98 -4.97 -24.06 10.36
C ILE A 98 -3.80 -24.98 10.75
N PRO A 99 -2.60 -24.90 10.14
CA PRO A 99 -1.46 -25.72 10.58
C PRO A 99 -1.05 -25.44 12.05
N PHE A 100 -1.17 -24.22 12.54
CA PHE A 100 -0.90 -23.89 13.95
C PHE A 100 -1.97 -24.51 14.88
N LEU A 101 -3.23 -24.51 14.47
CA LEU A 101 -4.30 -25.17 15.20
C LEU A 101 -4.05 -26.69 15.27
N ILE A 102 -3.76 -27.34 14.15
CA ILE A 102 -3.53 -28.80 14.08
C ILE A 102 -2.30 -29.19 14.93
N SER A 103 -1.26 -28.34 14.94
CA SER A 103 -0.06 -28.60 15.75
C SER A 103 -0.21 -28.26 17.24
N GLY A 104 -1.39 -27.81 17.68
CA GLY A 104 -1.67 -27.44 19.07
C GLY A 104 -0.95 -26.15 19.52
N LYS A 105 -0.37 -25.39 18.61
CA LYS A 105 0.32 -24.11 18.90
C LYS A 105 -0.62 -22.91 19.06
N MET A 106 -1.87 -23.05 18.63
CA MET A 106 -2.91 -22.02 18.70
C MET A 106 -4.24 -22.66 19.08
N SER A 107 -5.04 -21.98 19.91
CA SER A 107 -6.37 -22.45 20.25
C SER A 107 -7.34 -22.36 19.08
N LEU A 108 -8.43 -23.14 19.11
CA LEU A 108 -9.48 -23.06 18.09
C LEU A 108 -10.08 -21.64 18.04
N PHE A 109 -10.32 -21.03 19.18
CA PHE A 109 -10.90 -19.70 19.28
C PHE A 109 -9.99 -18.65 18.67
N ASP A 110 -8.71 -18.63 19.02
CA ASP A 110 -7.72 -17.70 18.45
C ASP A 110 -7.54 -17.91 16.94
N SER A 111 -7.54 -19.17 16.50
CA SER A 111 -7.45 -19.48 15.05
C SER A 111 -8.63 -18.92 14.29
N ILE A 112 -9.87 -19.06 14.80
CA ILE A 112 -11.06 -18.51 14.16
C ILE A 112 -11.01 -16.97 14.15
N LEU A 113 -10.63 -16.33 15.24
CA LEU A 113 -10.51 -14.88 15.31
C LEU A 113 -9.45 -14.34 14.35
N ASN A 114 -8.31 -15.03 14.23
CA ASN A 114 -7.26 -14.63 13.29
C ASN A 114 -7.67 -14.85 11.83
N ILE A 115 -8.31 -15.95 11.50
CA ILE A 115 -8.81 -16.21 10.13
C ILE A 115 -9.84 -15.16 9.73
N LEU A 116 -10.78 -14.82 10.62
CA LEU A 116 -11.85 -13.89 10.30
C LEU A 116 -11.41 -12.42 10.34
N PHE A 117 -10.63 -12.01 11.34
CA PHE A 117 -10.39 -10.60 11.65
C PHE A 117 -8.91 -10.24 11.78
N TYR A 118 -8.01 -11.22 11.73
CA TYR A 118 -6.60 -11.05 12.05
C TYR A 118 -6.41 -10.38 13.43
N HIS A 119 -6.98 -11.04 14.44
CA HIS A 119 -7.08 -10.54 15.82
C HIS A 119 -5.71 -10.17 16.42
N ASP A 120 -4.68 -10.97 16.17
CA ASP A 120 -3.32 -10.76 16.68
C ASP A 120 -2.74 -9.41 16.24
N PHE A 121 -3.12 -8.90 15.07
CA PHE A 121 -2.71 -7.57 14.65
C PHE A 121 -3.23 -6.47 15.59
N TRP A 122 -4.42 -6.65 16.17
CA TRP A 122 -5.07 -5.65 17.03
C TRP A 122 -4.70 -5.78 18.50
N THR A 123 -4.15 -6.90 18.94
CA THR A 123 -3.97 -7.23 20.36
C THR A 123 -2.54 -7.52 20.77
N VAL A 124 -1.72 -8.03 19.84
CA VAL A 124 -0.36 -8.48 20.14
C VAL A 124 0.64 -7.79 19.22
N TYR A 125 1.74 -7.28 19.81
CA TYR A 125 2.87 -6.82 19.01
C TYR A 125 3.52 -8.03 18.31
N ASN A 126 3.21 -8.21 17.04
CA ASN A 126 3.76 -9.27 16.21
C ASN A 126 4.31 -8.67 14.91
N GLU A 127 5.50 -9.09 14.48
CA GLU A 127 6.09 -8.72 13.19
C GLU A 127 5.37 -9.46 12.03
N LEU A 128 4.04 -9.37 11.99
CA LEU A 128 3.24 -10.12 11.04
C LEU A 128 3.18 -9.39 9.70
N HIS A 129 3.58 -10.09 8.66
CA HIS A 129 3.66 -9.53 7.31
C HIS A 129 2.29 -9.21 6.69
N PHE A 130 1.18 -9.69 7.27
CA PHE A 130 -0.18 -9.48 6.77
C PHE A 130 -0.88 -8.19 7.29
N TRP A 131 -0.19 -7.37 8.08
CA TRP A 131 -0.74 -6.17 8.73
C TRP A 131 -1.49 -5.22 7.77
N TYR A 132 -1.12 -5.21 6.47
CA TYR A 132 -1.76 -4.35 5.48
C TYR A 132 -3.25 -4.70 5.27
N ILE A 133 -3.64 -5.97 5.44
CA ILE A 133 -5.03 -6.40 5.21
C ILE A 133 -6.00 -5.77 6.22
N PRO A 134 -5.83 -5.95 7.56
CA PRO A 134 -6.71 -5.28 8.52
C PRO A 134 -6.61 -3.75 8.42
N ALA A 135 -5.42 -3.21 8.14
CA ALA A 135 -5.21 -1.78 7.95
C ALA A 135 -6.05 -1.22 6.79
N ILE A 136 -5.98 -1.81 5.60
CA ILE A 136 -6.75 -1.31 4.43
C ILE A 136 -8.25 -1.54 4.59
N MET A 137 -8.68 -2.63 5.22
CA MET A 137 -10.09 -2.88 5.51
C MET A 137 -10.66 -1.82 6.47
N THR A 138 -9.90 -1.47 7.51
CA THR A 138 -10.27 -0.39 8.44
C THR A 138 -10.35 0.96 7.73
N LEU A 139 -9.38 1.28 6.86
CA LEU A 139 -9.40 2.50 6.06
C LEU A 139 -10.61 2.56 5.12
N TYR A 140 -11.02 1.42 4.54
CA TYR A 140 -12.23 1.36 3.74
C TYR A 140 -13.50 1.57 4.57
N THR A 141 -13.50 1.13 5.83
CA THR A 141 -14.65 1.35 6.76
C THR A 141 -14.82 2.83 7.07
N ILE A 142 -13.73 3.55 7.35
CA ILE A 142 -13.78 4.97 7.74
C ILE A 142 -13.88 5.93 6.54
N ALA A 143 -13.49 5.50 5.34
CA ALA A 143 -13.42 6.35 4.16
C ALA A 143 -14.74 7.07 3.81
N PRO A 144 -15.94 6.43 3.85
CA PRO A 144 -17.21 7.12 3.56
C PRO A 144 -17.48 8.28 4.53
N ALA A 145 -17.20 8.11 5.83
CA ALA A 145 -17.36 9.16 6.82
C ALA A 145 -16.44 10.35 6.49
N TYR A 146 -15.16 10.08 6.21
CA TYR A 146 -14.21 11.13 5.84
C TYR A 146 -14.62 11.87 4.56
N MET A 147 -15.02 11.14 3.53
CA MET A 147 -15.47 11.78 2.28
C MET A 147 -16.74 12.60 2.46
N THR A 148 -17.67 12.18 3.32
CA THR A 148 -18.85 12.98 3.67
C THR A 148 -18.45 14.29 4.38
N LEU A 149 -17.49 14.23 5.30
CA LEU A 149 -16.95 15.43 5.97
C LEU A 149 -16.30 16.37 4.97
N LEU A 150 -15.48 15.87 4.05
CA LEU A 150 -14.84 16.67 2.98
C LEU A 150 -15.87 17.36 2.07
N CYS A 151 -16.95 16.66 1.73
CA CYS A 151 -18.05 17.24 0.94
C CYS A 151 -18.81 18.31 1.70
N ARG A 152 -18.89 18.20 3.04
CA ARG A 152 -19.57 19.19 3.90
C ARG A 152 -18.74 20.45 4.14
N SER A 153 -17.44 20.30 4.36
CA SER A 153 -16.52 21.41 4.56
C SER A 153 -15.12 21.09 4.07
N ARG A 154 -14.54 22.00 3.26
CA ARG A 154 -13.16 21.86 2.77
C ARG A 154 -12.12 21.90 3.90
N SER A 155 -12.44 22.43 5.07
CA SER A 155 -11.53 22.45 6.23
C SER A 155 -11.09 21.05 6.66
N TRP A 156 -11.88 20.01 6.39
CA TRP A 156 -11.51 18.62 6.68
C TRP A 156 -10.33 18.10 5.85
N CYS A 157 -9.90 18.84 4.80
CA CYS A 157 -8.68 18.49 4.06
C CYS A 157 -7.40 18.53 4.94
N TRP A 158 -7.46 19.15 6.12
CA TRP A 158 -6.38 19.20 7.11
C TRP A 158 -6.31 17.95 8.01
N LEU A 159 -7.29 17.01 7.91
CA LEU A 159 -7.28 15.79 8.72
C LEU A 159 -5.97 14.96 8.60
N PRO A 160 -5.28 14.87 7.44
CA PRO A 160 -3.97 14.24 7.38
C PRO A 160 -2.94 14.86 8.34
N VAL A 161 -2.93 16.19 8.46
CA VAL A 161 -2.03 16.89 9.39
C VAL A 161 -2.39 16.59 10.84
N LEU A 162 -3.69 16.55 11.17
CA LEU A 162 -4.13 16.13 12.52
C LEU A 162 -3.74 14.68 12.81
N ALA A 163 -3.82 13.78 11.83
CA ALA A 163 -3.36 12.41 11.97
C ALA A 163 -1.83 12.33 12.19
N MET A 164 -1.04 13.19 11.54
CA MET A 164 0.39 13.31 11.82
C MET A 164 0.66 13.79 13.25
N LEU A 165 -0.05 14.82 13.70
CA LEU A 165 0.04 15.33 15.07
C LEU A 165 -0.37 14.25 16.09
N PHE A 166 -1.39 13.45 15.80
CA PHE A 166 -1.78 12.33 16.64
C PHE A 166 -0.63 11.30 16.79
N CYS A 167 0.12 11.01 15.71
CA CYS A 167 1.28 10.13 15.80
C CYS A 167 2.36 10.69 16.74
N VAL A 168 2.56 12.01 16.76
CA VAL A 168 3.47 12.67 17.70
C VAL A 168 2.95 12.50 19.13
N LEU A 169 1.69 12.82 19.39
CA LEU A 169 1.07 12.67 20.70
C LEU A 169 1.15 11.22 21.18
N MET A 170 0.77 10.27 20.33
CA MET A 170 0.84 8.84 20.64
C MET A 170 2.25 8.43 21.09
N ARG A 171 3.28 8.95 20.45
CA ARG A 171 4.68 8.55 20.75
C ARG A 171 5.17 9.10 22.09
N TYR A 172 4.78 10.32 22.44
CA TYR A 172 5.29 11.01 23.62
C TYR A 172 4.39 10.87 24.86
N ASP A 173 3.15 10.40 24.70
CA ASP A 173 2.30 9.99 25.83
C ASP A 173 2.53 8.51 26.15
N SER A 174 2.99 8.21 27.36
CA SER A 174 3.35 6.84 27.76
C SER A 174 2.16 5.88 27.75
N THR A 175 0.97 6.35 28.09
CA THR A 175 -0.25 5.55 28.12
C THR A 175 -0.73 5.22 26.70
N LEU A 176 -0.80 6.23 25.83
CA LEU A 176 -1.15 6.01 24.43
C LEU A 176 -0.14 5.09 23.73
N TYR A 177 1.16 5.31 23.96
CA TYR A 177 2.19 4.48 23.33
C TYR A 177 2.14 3.03 23.79
N SER A 178 1.97 2.77 25.09
CA SER A 178 1.88 1.40 25.60
C SER A 178 0.70 0.63 24.98
N ASN A 179 -0.43 1.31 24.74
CA ASN A 179 -1.64 0.71 24.21
C ASN A 179 -1.65 0.60 22.68
N LEU A 180 -0.99 1.49 21.94
CA LEU A 180 -1.12 1.60 20.49
C LEU A 180 0.14 1.26 19.69
N ARG A 181 1.29 1.05 20.36
CA ARG A 181 2.58 0.77 19.67
C ARG A 181 2.53 -0.42 18.72
N HIS A 182 1.71 -1.42 19.01
CA HIS A 182 1.57 -2.63 18.20
C HIS A 182 0.93 -2.34 16.83
N ILE A 183 0.12 -1.28 16.72
CA ILE A 183 -0.48 -0.81 15.47
C ILE A 183 0.13 0.50 14.95
N GLU A 184 1.28 0.96 15.49
CA GLU A 184 1.96 2.18 15.04
C GLU A 184 2.24 2.17 13.54
N ILE A 185 2.58 1.00 12.99
CA ILE A 185 2.79 0.80 11.56
C ILE A 185 1.58 1.17 10.71
N PHE A 186 0.37 0.96 11.22
CA PHE A 186 -0.89 1.33 10.59
C PHE A 186 -1.20 2.81 10.82
N ILE A 187 -1.18 3.26 12.09
CA ILE A 187 -1.54 4.62 12.46
C ILE A 187 -0.66 5.64 11.73
N SER A 188 0.64 5.39 11.63
CA SER A 188 1.59 6.28 10.95
C SER A 188 1.39 6.36 9.43
N ARG A 189 0.57 5.48 8.84
CA ARG A 189 0.22 5.49 7.40
C ARG A 189 -1.18 5.99 7.10
N ILE A 190 -1.99 6.30 8.10
CA ILE A 190 -3.29 6.94 7.89
C ILE A 190 -3.14 8.26 7.10
N PRO A 191 -2.15 9.14 7.39
CA PRO A 191 -2.00 10.39 6.66
C PRO A 191 -1.89 10.23 5.14
N ILE A 192 -1.08 9.31 4.64
CA ILE A 192 -0.88 9.15 3.19
C ILE A 192 -2.16 8.66 2.49
N PHE A 193 -2.96 7.80 3.13
CA PHE A 193 -4.26 7.40 2.62
C PHE A 193 -5.23 8.59 2.53
N LEU A 194 -5.30 9.41 3.59
CA LEU A 194 -6.16 10.59 3.62
C LEU A 194 -5.72 11.65 2.59
N ILE A 195 -4.41 11.82 2.36
CA ILE A 195 -3.88 12.65 1.27
C ILE A 195 -4.35 12.11 -0.08
N GLY A 196 -4.33 10.80 -0.28
CA GLY A 196 -4.88 10.16 -1.48
C GLY A 196 -6.37 10.48 -1.69
N VAL A 197 -7.18 10.44 -0.63
CA VAL A 197 -8.59 10.85 -0.69
C VAL A 197 -8.73 12.32 -1.08
N ASN A 198 -7.93 13.22 -0.49
CA ASN A 198 -7.96 14.66 -0.81
C ASN A 198 -7.61 14.94 -2.28
N VAL A 199 -6.59 14.25 -2.80
CA VAL A 199 -6.14 14.37 -4.20
C VAL A 199 -7.15 13.73 -5.17
N GLY A 200 -7.96 12.79 -4.70
CA GLY A 200 -8.89 12.03 -5.53
C GLY A 200 -9.89 12.91 -6.31
N SER A 201 -10.31 14.06 -5.76
CA SER A 201 -11.14 15.04 -6.47
C SER A 201 -10.41 15.64 -7.68
N TRP A 202 -9.15 16.05 -7.51
CA TRP A 202 -8.33 16.63 -8.58
C TRP A 202 -8.09 15.64 -9.72
N VAL A 203 -7.81 14.36 -9.35
CA VAL A 203 -7.64 13.27 -10.32
C VAL A 203 -8.93 13.05 -11.11
N LYS A 204 -10.09 13.03 -10.45
CA LYS A 204 -11.38 12.83 -11.10
C LYS A 204 -11.78 14.01 -12.00
N GLU A 205 -11.51 15.24 -11.57
CA GLU A 205 -11.75 16.47 -12.34
C GLU A 205 -10.73 16.65 -13.46
N GLN A 206 -9.77 15.74 -13.63
CA GLN A 206 -8.70 15.80 -14.62
C GLN A 206 -7.92 17.12 -14.57
N ARG A 207 -7.69 17.63 -13.35
CA ARG A 207 -6.95 18.88 -13.20
C ARG A 207 -5.56 18.76 -13.79
N THR A 208 -5.16 19.82 -14.48
CA THR A 208 -3.81 20.00 -14.98
C THR A 208 -3.15 21.13 -14.19
N ALA A 209 -1.88 20.92 -13.80
CA ALA A 209 -1.06 21.98 -13.27
C ALA A 209 -0.12 22.53 -14.35
N ARG A 210 0.41 23.72 -14.13
CA ARG A 210 1.34 24.38 -15.07
C ARG A 210 2.62 23.54 -15.21
N SER A 211 3.34 23.73 -16.32
CA SER A 211 4.61 23.04 -16.56
C SER A 211 5.65 23.32 -15.48
N GLU A 212 5.63 24.52 -14.89
CA GLU A 212 6.53 24.89 -13.79
C GLU A 212 6.32 24.04 -12.54
N SER A 213 5.13 23.45 -12.37
CA SER A 213 4.85 22.53 -11.26
C SER A 213 5.75 21.29 -11.28
N TRP A 214 6.28 20.91 -12.45
CA TRP A 214 7.26 19.83 -12.57
C TRP A 214 8.56 20.14 -11.82
N ILE A 215 9.00 21.40 -11.77
CA ILE A 215 10.18 21.80 -10.99
C ILE A 215 9.95 21.46 -9.53
N VAL A 216 8.79 21.80 -9.00
CA VAL A 216 8.42 21.52 -7.58
C VAL A 216 8.37 20.03 -7.33
N VAL A 217 7.74 19.25 -8.24
CA VAL A 217 7.61 17.79 -8.11
C VAL A 217 8.99 17.12 -8.16
N LEU A 218 9.87 17.53 -9.08
CA LEU A 218 11.22 16.97 -9.21
C LEU A 218 12.11 17.34 -8.02
N LEU A 219 12.06 18.60 -7.56
CA LEU A 219 12.76 19.02 -6.34
C LEU A 219 12.27 18.22 -5.13
N MET A 220 10.95 18.08 -4.97
CA MET A 220 10.37 17.28 -3.89
C MET A 220 10.82 15.80 -3.99
N LEU A 221 10.87 15.22 -5.19
CA LEU A 221 11.35 13.86 -5.40
C LEU A 221 12.82 13.72 -4.99
N VAL A 222 13.69 14.59 -5.48
CA VAL A 222 15.14 14.52 -5.21
C VAL A 222 15.42 14.73 -3.72
N LEU A 223 14.83 15.75 -3.11
CA LEU A 223 15.04 16.06 -1.70
C LEU A 223 14.47 14.95 -0.79
N SER A 224 13.27 14.46 -1.07
CA SER A 224 12.69 13.39 -0.25
C SER A 224 13.41 12.06 -0.45
N ALA A 225 13.85 11.73 -1.67
CA ALA A 225 14.68 10.56 -1.91
C ALA A 225 16.01 10.64 -1.16
N TRP A 226 16.68 11.81 -1.20
CA TRP A 226 17.90 12.05 -0.46
C TRP A 226 17.69 11.88 1.06
N VAL A 227 16.62 12.48 1.61
CA VAL A 227 16.27 12.33 3.04
C VAL A 227 16.01 10.86 3.38
N CYS A 228 15.19 10.14 2.59
CA CYS A 228 14.88 8.74 2.85
C CYS A 228 16.12 7.84 2.80
N VAL A 229 17.01 8.03 1.82
CA VAL A 229 18.27 7.27 1.70
C VAL A 229 19.16 7.52 2.92
N ASN A 230 19.33 8.78 3.34
CA ASN A 230 20.13 9.11 4.53
C ASN A 230 19.47 8.56 5.81
N PHE A 231 18.15 8.59 5.89
CA PHE A 231 17.42 8.02 7.01
C PHE A 231 17.67 6.51 7.14
N GLU A 232 17.56 5.77 6.04
CA GLU A 232 17.80 4.33 6.03
C GLU A 232 19.29 3.95 6.20
N SER A 233 20.23 4.80 5.79
CA SER A 233 21.67 4.51 5.88
C SER A 233 22.25 4.75 7.27
N GLY A 234 21.82 5.79 7.98
CA GLY A 234 22.46 6.23 9.22
C GLY A 234 21.54 6.58 10.38
N LEU A 235 20.28 6.83 10.13
CA LEU A 235 19.33 7.36 11.13
C LEU A 235 18.26 6.36 11.54
N ARG A 236 18.19 5.20 10.91
CA ARG A 236 17.20 4.16 11.20
C ARG A 236 17.31 3.71 12.66
N ASN A 237 16.16 3.52 13.31
CA ASN A 237 16.01 3.21 14.72
C ASN A 237 16.55 4.27 15.70
N LYS A 238 17.07 5.41 15.21
CA LYS A 238 17.41 6.57 16.04
C LYS A 238 16.21 7.48 16.30
N PHE A 239 15.20 7.38 15.44
CA PHE A 239 13.97 8.14 15.54
C PHE A 239 12.75 7.21 15.67
N PRO A 240 11.63 7.73 16.18
CA PRO A 240 10.38 6.99 16.24
C PRO A 240 9.89 6.54 14.86
N LEU A 241 9.22 5.38 14.80
CA LEU A 241 8.73 4.78 13.56
C LEU A 241 7.80 5.73 12.78
N PHE A 242 6.96 6.49 13.46
CA PHE A 242 6.06 7.44 12.78
C PHE A 242 6.83 8.47 11.96
N LEU A 243 7.96 8.97 12.48
CA LEU A 243 8.77 9.96 11.77
C LEU A 243 9.41 9.35 10.52
N GLU A 244 9.90 8.11 10.63
CA GLU A 244 10.38 7.35 9.46
C GLU A 244 9.30 7.26 8.37
N ARG A 245 8.03 7.14 8.73
CA ARG A 245 6.92 7.09 7.77
C ARG A 245 6.54 8.44 7.21
N MET A 246 6.60 9.50 8.02
CA MET A 246 6.27 10.86 7.57
C MET A 246 7.22 11.37 6.47
N VAL A 247 8.52 11.04 6.54
CA VAL A 247 9.49 11.42 5.51
C VAL A 247 9.25 10.73 4.16
N TYR A 248 8.53 9.60 4.14
CA TYR A 248 8.14 8.92 2.91
C TYR A 248 6.94 9.55 2.20
N ILE A 249 6.14 10.38 2.87
CA ILE A 249 4.93 11.00 2.26
C ILE A 249 5.28 11.83 1.03
N PRO A 250 6.20 12.82 1.08
CA PRO A 250 6.57 13.59 -0.10
C PRO A 250 7.22 12.73 -1.19
N LEU A 251 8.02 11.71 -0.80
CA LEU A 251 8.57 10.75 -1.75
C LEU A 251 7.46 9.96 -2.47
N CYS A 252 6.48 9.44 -1.75
CA CYS A 252 5.37 8.69 -2.32
C CYS A 252 4.58 9.52 -3.35
N VAL A 253 4.22 10.75 -2.99
CA VAL A 253 3.41 11.61 -3.87
C VAL A 253 4.21 12.00 -5.12
N SER A 254 5.45 12.52 -4.96
CA SER A 254 6.26 12.96 -6.09
C SER A 254 6.68 11.79 -7.00
N LEU A 255 7.06 10.66 -6.41
CA LEU A 255 7.41 9.44 -7.17
C LEU A 255 6.21 8.92 -7.96
N SER A 256 5.01 8.89 -7.36
CA SER A 256 3.80 8.46 -8.07
C SER A 256 3.47 9.35 -9.25
N LEU A 257 3.64 10.68 -9.12
CA LEU A 257 3.44 11.63 -10.21
C LEU A 257 4.46 11.45 -11.33
N VAL A 258 5.75 11.32 -10.99
CA VAL A 258 6.81 11.12 -11.98
C VAL A 258 6.64 9.78 -12.69
N LEU A 259 6.39 8.70 -11.95
CA LEU A 259 6.16 7.38 -12.55
C LEU A 259 4.93 7.35 -13.45
N SER A 260 3.82 8.00 -13.06
CA SER A 260 2.63 8.06 -13.91
C SER A 260 2.92 8.76 -15.24
N HIS A 261 3.73 9.83 -15.21
CA HIS A 261 4.19 10.51 -16.42
C HIS A 261 5.14 9.62 -17.25
N LEU A 262 6.10 8.94 -16.62
CA LEU A 262 6.99 8.01 -17.31
C LEU A 262 6.22 6.87 -17.97
N PHE A 263 5.20 6.33 -17.31
CA PHE A 263 4.33 5.31 -17.93
C PHE A 263 3.51 5.86 -19.10
N SER A 264 3.22 7.16 -19.14
CA SER A 264 2.50 7.75 -20.29
C SER A 264 3.30 7.69 -21.59
N VAL A 265 4.63 7.72 -21.50
CA VAL A 265 5.57 7.67 -22.66
C VAL A 265 6.29 6.32 -22.79
N ALA A 266 6.12 5.42 -21.82
CA ALA A 266 6.78 4.12 -21.82
C ALA A 266 6.24 3.19 -22.92
N PRO A 267 7.08 2.29 -23.47
CA PRO A 267 6.65 1.27 -24.41
C PRO A 267 5.56 0.36 -23.82
N MET A 268 4.67 -0.12 -24.69
CA MET A 268 3.49 -0.91 -24.25
C MET A 268 3.88 -2.19 -23.50
N PHE A 269 4.97 -2.85 -23.87
CA PHE A 269 5.42 -4.07 -23.18
C PHE A 269 5.81 -3.80 -21.73
N VAL A 270 6.47 -2.67 -21.45
CA VAL A 270 6.83 -2.24 -20.08
C VAL A 270 5.56 -2.00 -19.27
N ARG A 271 4.63 -1.24 -19.83
CA ARG A 271 3.34 -0.95 -19.17
C ARG A 271 2.56 -2.22 -18.87
N ASN A 272 2.46 -3.13 -19.84
CA ASN A 272 1.78 -4.40 -19.68
C ASN A 272 2.42 -5.27 -18.58
N ALA A 273 3.75 -5.31 -18.50
CA ALA A 273 4.46 -6.06 -17.47
C ALA A 273 4.14 -5.51 -16.06
N PHE A 274 4.26 -4.21 -15.85
CA PHE A 274 3.91 -3.60 -14.57
C PHE A 274 2.42 -3.73 -14.24
N SER A 275 1.54 -3.51 -15.21
CA SER A 275 0.09 -3.63 -15.04
C SER A 275 -0.32 -5.06 -14.69
N PHE A 276 0.34 -6.08 -15.27
CA PHE A 276 0.14 -7.48 -14.91
C PHE A 276 0.48 -7.74 -13.44
N VAL A 277 1.66 -7.35 -12.99
CA VAL A 277 2.04 -7.46 -11.56
C VAL A 277 1.08 -6.68 -10.67
N GLY A 278 0.66 -5.49 -11.09
CA GLY A 278 -0.31 -4.66 -10.36
C GLY A 278 -1.68 -5.29 -10.21
N THR A 279 -2.13 -6.03 -11.23
CA THR A 279 -3.39 -6.79 -11.16
C THR A 279 -3.35 -7.89 -10.08
N LEU A 280 -2.19 -8.52 -9.92
CA LEU A 280 -1.95 -9.61 -8.96
C LEU A 280 -1.42 -9.11 -7.61
N SER A 281 -1.33 -7.81 -7.38
CA SER A 281 -0.60 -7.23 -6.26
C SER A 281 -1.10 -7.68 -4.88
N LEU A 282 -2.40 -7.91 -4.71
CA LEU A 282 -2.98 -8.39 -3.46
C LEU A 282 -2.56 -9.83 -3.16
N GLU A 283 -2.77 -10.72 -4.11
CA GLU A 283 -2.45 -12.14 -4.00
C GLU A 283 -0.93 -12.33 -3.86
N PHE A 284 -0.15 -11.55 -4.63
CA PHE A 284 1.30 -11.53 -4.52
C PHE A 284 1.74 -11.10 -3.11
N TYR A 285 1.16 -10.01 -2.58
CA TYR A 285 1.46 -9.53 -1.23
C TYR A 285 1.21 -10.61 -0.17
N LEU A 286 0.09 -11.32 -0.26
CA LEU A 286 -0.29 -12.36 0.70
C LEU A 286 0.63 -13.58 0.66
N ILE A 287 1.24 -13.88 -0.49
CA ILE A 287 1.98 -15.12 -0.71
C ILE A 287 3.49 -14.94 -0.55
N HIS A 288 4.07 -13.83 -1.04
CA HIS A 288 5.50 -13.72 -1.30
C HIS A 288 6.40 -13.89 -0.07
N VAL A 289 5.99 -13.43 1.12
CA VAL A 289 6.84 -13.51 2.33
C VAL A 289 6.71 -14.88 2.98
N GLU A 290 5.52 -15.21 3.47
CA GLU A 290 5.31 -16.37 4.34
C GLU A 290 5.35 -17.71 3.59
N PHE A 291 4.95 -17.73 2.31
CA PHE A 291 4.85 -18.96 1.54
C PHE A 291 5.98 -19.16 0.53
N VAL A 292 6.79 -18.14 0.23
CA VAL A 292 7.86 -18.24 -0.75
C VAL A 292 9.19 -17.77 -0.20
N LEU A 293 9.32 -16.49 0.14
CA LEU A 293 10.59 -15.87 0.55
C LEU A 293 11.19 -16.53 1.80
N LYS A 294 10.34 -16.92 2.75
CA LYS A 294 10.74 -17.62 3.99
C LYS A 294 11.55 -18.90 3.71
N TYR A 295 11.23 -19.59 2.60
CA TYR A 295 11.91 -20.82 2.19
C TYR A 295 13.11 -20.58 1.27
N ILE A 296 13.17 -19.43 0.58
CA ILE A 296 14.29 -19.09 -0.31
C ILE A 296 15.45 -18.43 0.47
N LYS A 297 15.15 -17.61 1.48
CA LYS A 297 16.18 -16.90 2.28
C LYS A 297 17.26 -17.83 2.85
N PRO A 298 16.94 -19.00 3.41
CA PRO A 298 17.94 -19.93 3.94
C PRO A 298 18.91 -20.50 2.89
N LEU A 299 18.60 -20.37 1.59
CA LEU A 299 19.49 -20.84 0.51
C LEU A 299 20.69 -19.89 0.28
N HIS A 300 20.71 -18.71 0.92
CA HIS A 300 21.80 -17.74 0.87
C HIS A 300 22.28 -17.36 -0.55
N LEU A 301 21.35 -17.29 -1.52
CA LEU A 301 21.64 -17.05 -2.95
C LEU A 301 22.13 -15.63 -3.26
N GLY A 302 22.13 -14.72 -2.30
CA GLY A 302 22.37 -13.30 -2.49
C GLY A 302 21.08 -12.52 -2.84
N TYR A 303 21.21 -11.19 -2.88
CA TYR A 303 20.05 -10.30 -2.97
C TYR A 303 19.22 -10.46 -4.27
N PHE A 304 19.87 -10.28 -5.44
CA PHE A 304 19.18 -10.32 -6.73
C PHE A 304 18.65 -11.69 -7.11
N PRO A 305 19.40 -12.80 -6.96
CA PRO A 305 18.86 -14.14 -7.20
C PRO A 305 17.67 -14.48 -6.29
N THR A 306 17.74 -14.11 -5.00
CA THR A 306 16.63 -14.30 -4.06
C THR A 306 15.39 -13.52 -4.50
N ALA A 307 15.55 -12.26 -4.91
CA ALA A 307 14.44 -11.43 -5.41
C ALA A 307 13.82 -12.02 -6.67
N LEU A 308 14.67 -12.40 -7.64
CA LEU A 308 14.21 -12.97 -8.91
C LEU A 308 13.48 -14.31 -8.69
N LEU A 309 14.06 -15.20 -7.90
CA LEU A 309 13.47 -16.51 -7.62
C LEU A 309 12.13 -16.36 -6.88
N THR A 310 12.06 -15.44 -5.89
CA THR A 310 10.80 -15.14 -5.20
C THR A 310 9.75 -14.59 -6.18
N LEU A 311 10.13 -13.68 -7.07
CA LEU A 311 9.23 -13.12 -8.09
C LEU A 311 8.68 -14.22 -9.01
N VAL A 312 9.58 -15.05 -9.57
CA VAL A 312 9.24 -16.11 -10.54
C VAL A 312 8.34 -17.17 -9.93
N ILE A 313 8.54 -17.54 -8.66
CA ILE A 313 7.70 -18.52 -7.97
C ILE A 313 6.37 -17.92 -7.54
N THR A 314 6.38 -16.68 -7.01
CA THR A 314 5.16 -16.06 -6.46
C THR A 314 4.16 -15.68 -7.55
N LEU A 315 4.62 -15.18 -8.72
CA LEU A 315 3.72 -14.72 -9.78
C LEU A 315 2.74 -15.80 -10.29
N PRO A 316 3.17 -17.02 -10.63
CA PRO A 316 2.24 -18.08 -11.05
C PRO A 316 1.23 -18.47 -9.96
N ILE A 317 1.68 -18.54 -8.69
CA ILE A 317 0.80 -18.89 -7.56
C ILE A 317 -0.23 -17.78 -7.33
N ALA A 318 0.21 -16.52 -7.36
CA ALA A 318 -0.68 -15.36 -7.25
C ALA A 318 -1.69 -15.30 -8.41
N TRP A 319 -1.24 -15.60 -9.63
CA TRP A 319 -2.12 -15.67 -10.80
C TRP A 319 -3.16 -16.78 -10.67
N LEU A 320 -2.77 -17.96 -10.20
CA LEU A 320 -3.69 -19.07 -9.97
C LEU A 320 -4.75 -18.70 -8.93
N LEU A 321 -4.33 -18.13 -7.79
CA LEU A 321 -5.25 -17.65 -6.75
C LEU A 321 -6.20 -16.59 -7.30
N HIS A 322 -5.67 -15.61 -8.03
CA HIS A 322 -6.47 -14.57 -8.68
C HIS A 322 -7.52 -15.16 -9.63
N LYS A 323 -7.12 -16.13 -10.46
CA LYS A 323 -8.02 -16.81 -11.40
C LYS A 323 -9.12 -17.59 -10.66
N LEU A 324 -8.81 -18.28 -9.56
CA LEU A 324 -9.77 -18.97 -8.71
C LEU A 324 -10.81 -18.01 -8.11
N LEU A 325 -10.40 -16.79 -7.76
CA LEU A 325 -11.27 -15.77 -7.17
C LEU A 325 -12.02 -14.91 -8.20
N SER A 326 -11.62 -14.93 -9.46
CA SER A 326 -12.21 -14.10 -10.52
C SER A 326 -13.72 -14.27 -10.72
N PRO A 327 -14.35 -15.46 -10.48
CA PRO A 327 -15.81 -15.59 -10.54
C PRO A 327 -16.55 -14.73 -9.50
N LEU A 328 -15.94 -14.51 -8.31
CA LEU A 328 -16.51 -13.64 -7.27
C LEU A 328 -16.52 -12.16 -7.71
N ASP A 329 -15.57 -11.75 -8.55
CA ASP A 329 -15.55 -10.42 -9.13
C ASP A 329 -16.71 -10.21 -10.11
N LYS A 330 -17.18 -11.25 -10.80
CA LYS A 330 -18.36 -11.22 -11.68
C LYS A 330 -19.67 -11.12 -10.87
N ALA A 331 -19.72 -11.66 -9.66
CA ALA A 331 -20.87 -11.51 -8.76
C ALA A 331 -21.16 -10.04 -8.41
N LYS A 332 -20.14 -9.14 -8.48
CA LYS A 332 -20.31 -7.67 -8.37
C LYS A 332 -21.26 -7.08 -9.41
N LEU A 333 -21.42 -7.73 -10.57
CA LEU A 333 -22.30 -7.30 -11.65
C LEU A 333 -23.77 -7.68 -11.42
N ILE A 334 -24.03 -8.73 -10.62
CA ILE A 334 -25.40 -9.23 -10.35
C ILE A 334 -26.12 -8.33 -9.34
N PHE A 335 -25.39 -7.73 -8.39
CA PHE A 335 -25.94 -6.73 -7.45
C PHE A 335 -26.10 -5.32 -8.05
N LYS A 336 -26.03 -5.18 -9.36
CA LYS A 336 -26.26 -3.94 -10.09
C LYS A 336 -27.70 -3.75 -10.57
N ARG A 337 -28.63 -4.69 -10.21
CA ARG A 337 -30.06 -4.59 -10.54
C ARG A 337 -30.88 -4.11 -9.35
#